data_4bda21a496748ebbf3f8544aa9d1911b
#
_entry.id   4bda21a496748ebbf3f8544aa9d1911b
#
_cell.length_a   1.000
_cell.length_b   1.000
_cell.length_c   1.000
_cell.angle_alpha   90.00
_cell.angle_beta   90.00
_cell.angle_gamma   90.00
#
_symmetry.space_group_name_H-M   'P 1'
#
loop_
_entity.id
_entity.type
_entity.pdbx_description
1 polymer ?
#
loop_
_entity_poly.entity_id
_entity_poly.type
_entity_poly.pdbx_seq_one_letter_code
_entity_poly.pdbx_strand_id
1 'polypeptide(L)'
;MYAKIVAICLTAFLYVAVSAQNFWDEFRTKSLDVEGVKIGQKMTYDKFVAKFGKPTEYTQSDSDSGEEGTPTIDEYYRVGKDVFYFRNKGNFCGFSIKDKRLSVLTLWISGGVRVGDKLSSLDNFKYGKPKVASWLEPKDGVVKYTLFYNYLDGLVFLSVKNGIICSISYSDPI
;
A
#
# COMPACT_ATOMS: atom_id res chain seq x y z
N MET A 1 19.73 38.75 17.01
CA MET A 1 19.07 37.50 17.49
C MET A 1 18.01 36.98 16.53
N TYR A 2 17.12 37.83 16.01
CA TYR A 2 16.05 37.45 15.04
C TYR A 2 16.54 36.84 13.73
N ALA A 3 17.63 37.33 13.14
CA ALA A 3 18.16 36.83 11.86
C ALA A 3 18.60 35.35 11.93
N LYS A 4 19.12 34.88 13.06
CA LYS A 4 19.51 33.46 13.24
C LYS A 4 18.29 32.55 13.36
N ILE A 5 17.22 33.01 14.01
CA ILE A 5 15.97 32.23 14.16
C ILE A 5 15.29 32.08 12.80
N VAL A 6 15.22 33.17 12.02
CA VAL A 6 14.65 33.14 10.67
C VAL A 6 15.43 32.19 9.76
N ALA A 7 16.77 32.21 9.81
CA ALA A 7 17.60 31.31 9.03
C ALA A 7 17.37 29.82 9.40
N ILE A 8 17.25 29.51 10.68
CA ILE A 8 16.98 28.13 11.14
C ILE A 8 15.59 27.67 10.70
N CYS A 9 14.57 28.53 10.78
CA CYS A 9 13.24 28.20 10.29
C CYS A 9 13.21 27.97 8.77
N LEU A 10 13.91 28.81 8.00
CA LEU A 10 13.99 28.66 6.53
C LEU A 10 14.70 27.36 6.14
N THR A 11 15.82 27.03 6.80
CA THR A 11 16.56 25.78 6.49
C THR A 11 15.76 24.55 6.89
N ALA A 12 15.04 24.56 8.02
CA ALA A 12 14.16 23.48 8.40
C ALA A 12 13.00 23.29 7.39
N PHE A 13 12.41 24.39 6.93
CA PHE A 13 11.32 24.34 5.94
C PHE A 13 11.80 23.82 4.59
N LEU A 14 12.97 24.25 4.12
CA LEU A 14 13.59 23.74 2.90
C LEU A 14 13.93 22.25 3.00
N TYR A 15 14.44 21.80 4.15
CA TYR A 15 14.75 20.37 4.36
C TYR A 15 13.50 19.49 4.30
N VAL A 16 12.40 19.93 4.92
CA VAL A 16 11.11 19.20 4.86
C VAL A 16 10.56 19.17 3.44
N ALA A 17 10.63 20.29 2.72
CA ALA A 17 10.14 20.37 1.35
C ALA A 17 10.94 19.45 0.41
N VAL A 18 12.28 19.44 0.52
CA VAL A 18 13.15 18.58 -0.29
C VAL A 18 12.94 17.10 0.04
N SER A 19 12.74 16.75 1.30
CA SER A 19 12.48 15.36 1.69
C SER A 19 11.12 14.86 1.20
N ALA A 20 10.10 15.72 1.22
CA ALA A 20 8.79 15.41 0.66
C ALA A 20 8.85 15.23 -0.86
N GLN A 21 9.55 16.12 -1.58
CA GLN A 21 9.73 16.01 -3.03
C GLN A 21 10.46 14.72 -3.42
N ASN A 22 11.55 14.37 -2.72
CA ASN A 22 12.27 13.12 -2.95
C ASN A 22 11.39 11.88 -2.74
N PHE A 23 10.50 11.91 -1.72
CA PHE A 23 9.54 10.83 -1.50
C PHE A 23 8.58 10.69 -2.68
N TRP A 24 7.98 11.78 -3.15
CA TRP A 24 7.04 11.76 -4.27
C TRP A 24 7.68 11.30 -5.57
N ASP A 25 8.91 11.72 -5.85
CA ASP A 25 9.65 11.29 -7.03
C ASP A 25 9.96 9.80 -6.96
N GLU A 26 10.37 9.30 -5.80
CA GLU A 26 10.60 7.88 -5.60
C GLU A 26 9.29 7.07 -5.66
N PHE A 27 8.19 7.59 -5.09
CA PHE A 27 6.89 6.95 -5.15
C PHE A 27 6.34 6.83 -6.57
N ARG A 28 6.45 7.87 -7.39
CA ARG A 28 6.07 7.83 -8.81
C ARG A 28 6.83 6.78 -9.60
N THR A 29 8.10 6.54 -9.27
CA THR A 29 8.92 5.57 -9.98
C THR A 29 8.77 4.15 -9.46
N LYS A 30 8.67 3.98 -8.14
CA LYS A 30 8.58 2.67 -7.50
C LYS A 30 7.15 2.17 -7.39
N SER A 31 6.20 3.04 -6.95
CA SER A 31 4.83 2.67 -6.62
C SER A 31 4.75 1.56 -5.56
N LEU A 32 3.56 1.25 -5.10
CA LEU A 32 3.33 0.05 -4.28
C LEU A 32 3.24 -1.16 -5.21
N ASP A 33 3.68 -2.31 -4.73
CA ASP A 33 3.69 -3.52 -5.54
C ASP A 33 3.40 -4.78 -4.72
N VAL A 34 2.94 -5.80 -5.44
CA VAL A 34 2.90 -7.19 -4.97
C VAL A 34 3.72 -8.02 -5.97
N GLU A 35 4.79 -8.65 -5.51
CA GLU A 35 5.70 -9.43 -6.35
C GLU A 35 6.22 -8.66 -7.58
N GLY A 36 6.44 -7.35 -7.45
CA GLY A 36 6.88 -6.46 -8.53
C GLY A 36 5.77 -5.97 -9.46
N VAL A 37 4.52 -6.37 -9.27
CA VAL A 37 3.35 -5.84 -10.00
C VAL A 37 2.90 -4.56 -9.31
N LYS A 38 3.05 -3.43 -9.98
CA LYS A 38 2.80 -2.09 -9.43
C LYS A 38 1.33 -1.74 -9.37
N ILE A 39 0.91 -1.02 -8.35
CA ILE A 39 -0.38 -0.30 -8.35
C ILE A 39 -0.40 0.65 -9.55
N GLY A 40 -1.54 0.72 -10.25
CA GLY A 40 -1.70 1.43 -11.51
C GLY A 40 -1.27 0.65 -12.76
N GLN A 41 -0.60 -0.49 -12.59
CA GLN A 41 -0.17 -1.31 -13.73
C GLN A 41 -1.36 -2.04 -14.35
N LYS A 42 -1.50 -1.93 -15.67
CA LYS A 42 -2.49 -2.71 -16.42
C LYS A 42 -2.06 -4.16 -16.55
N MET A 43 -2.96 -5.08 -16.19
CA MET A 43 -2.73 -6.52 -16.20
C MET A 43 -3.86 -7.23 -16.93
N THR A 44 -3.53 -8.12 -17.86
CA THR A 44 -4.51 -9.03 -18.46
C THR A 44 -4.78 -10.20 -17.52
N TYR A 45 -5.94 -10.85 -17.69
CA TYR A 45 -6.31 -12.03 -16.91
C TYR A 45 -5.24 -13.14 -17.00
N ASP A 46 -4.71 -13.42 -18.18
CA ASP A 46 -3.69 -14.47 -18.36
C ASP A 46 -2.39 -14.15 -17.62
N LYS A 47 -1.96 -12.88 -17.64
CA LYS A 47 -0.80 -12.42 -16.87
C LYS A 47 -1.05 -12.52 -15.38
N PHE A 48 -2.27 -12.19 -14.93
CA PHE A 48 -2.68 -12.36 -13.55
C PHE A 48 -2.59 -13.81 -13.10
N VAL A 49 -3.19 -14.73 -13.87
CA VAL A 49 -3.19 -16.17 -13.57
C VAL A 49 -1.77 -16.74 -13.56
N ALA A 50 -0.95 -16.35 -14.51
CA ALA A 50 0.46 -16.77 -14.57
C ALA A 50 1.28 -16.30 -13.35
N LYS A 51 0.95 -15.12 -12.80
CA LYS A 51 1.70 -14.52 -11.68
C LYS A 51 1.20 -14.96 -10.32
N PHE A 52 -0.12 -14.97 -10.10
CA PHE A 52 -0.74 -15.14 -8.79
C PHE A 52 -1.50 -16.46 -8.64
N GLY A 53 -1.77 -17.13 -9.75
CA GLY A 53 -2.58 -18.35 -9.81
C GLY A 53 -4.01 -18.11 -10.25
N LYS A 54 -4.72 -19.19 -10.53
CA LYS A 54 -6.12 -19.14 -10.98
C LYS A 54 -7.03 -18.67 -9.84
N PRO A 55 -7.86 -17.63 -10.07
CA PRO A 55 -8.83 -17.18 -9.08
C PRO A 55 -9.84 -18.28 -8.73
N THR A 56 -10.18 -18.37 -7.45
CA THR A 56 -11.27 -19.20 -6.94
C THR A 56 -12.60 -18.47 -6.92
N GLU A 57 -12.55 -17.13 -6.98
CA GLU A 57 -13.71 -16.26 -7.01
C GLU A 57 -13.38 -15.02 -7.83
N TYR A 58 -14.35 -14.60 -8.64
CA TYR A 58 -14.31 -13.34 -9.39
C TYR A 58 -15.62 -12.60 -9.19
N THR A 59 -15.53 -11.32 -8.93
CA THR A 59 -16.70 -10.44 -8.85
C THR A 59 -16.41 -9.16 -9.61
N GLN A 60 -17.42 -8.69 -10.32
CA GLN A 60 -17.43 -7.42 -11.01
C GLN A 60 -18.60 -6.60 -10.48
N SER A 61 -18.37 -5.33 -10.22
CA SER A 61 -19.40 -4.36 -9.85
C SER A 61 -19.23 -3.10 -10.68
N ASP A 62 -20.33 -2.53 -11.10
CA ASP A 62 -20.35 -1.20 -11.68
C ASP A 62 -20.42 -0.22 -10.51
N SER A 63 -19.47 0.73 -10.42
CA SER A 63 -19.53 1.82 -9.45
C SER A 63 -19.80 3.13 -10.17
N ASP A 64 -20.75 3.91 -9.63
CA ASP A 64 -21.13 5.24 -10.17
C ASP A 64 -20.12 6.34 -9.78
N SER A 65 -18.96 5.96 -9.24
CA SER A 65 -17.97 6.90 -8.67
C SER A 65 -17.02 7.53 -9.69
N GLY A 66 -17.35 7.47 -10.98
CA GLY A 66 -16.60 8.18 -12.02
C GLY A 66 -16.99 9.66 -12.07
N GLU A 67 -16.00 10.57 -12.08
CA GLU A 67 -16.23 11.95 -12.49
C GLU A 67 -16.90 11.94 -13.87
N GLU A 68 -17.96 12.74 -14.05
CA GLU A 68 -18.70 12.92 -15.32
C GLU A 68 -19.45 11.69 -15.88
N GLY A 69 -20.04 10.84 -15.04
CA GLY A 69 -21.01 9.84 -15.50
C GLY A 69 -20.45 8.70 -16.31
N THR A 70 -19.15 8.47 -16.30
CA THR A 70 -18.54 7.29 -16.89
C THR A 70 -18.54 6.15 -15.86
N PRO A 71 -19.25 5.05 -16.09
CA PRO A 71 -19.27 3.93 -15.14
C PRO A 71 -17.87 3.38 -14.92
N THR A 72 -17.45 3.34 -13.68
CA THR A 72 -16.20 2.67 -13.28
C THR A 72 -16.50 1.22 -13.00
N ILE A 73 -15.80 0.32 -13.67
CA ILE A 73 -15.92 -1.11 -13.45
C ILE A 73 -14.86 -1.54 -12.46
N ASP A 74 -15.28 -1.96 -11.28
CA ASP A 74 -14.41 -2.54 -10.27
C ASP A 74 -14.50 -4.06 -10.33
N GLU A 75 -13.34 -4.70 -10.36
CA GLU A 75 -13.21 -6.15 -10.43
C GLU A 75 -12.35 -6.62 -9.26
N TYR A 76 -12.70 -7.74 -8.65
CA TYR A 76 -11.78 -8.39 -7.75
C TYR A 76 -11.60 -9.88 -8.06
N TYR A 77 -10.38 -10.33 -7.85
CA TYR A 77 -9.97 -11.72 -7.96
C TYR A 77 -9.52 -12.24 -6.61
N ARG A 78 -10.09 -13.36 -6.17
CA ARG A 78 -9.64 -14.07 -4.96
C ARG A 78 -8.79 -15.27 -5.35
N VAL A 79 -7.58 -15.36 -4.80
CA VAL A 79 -6.69 -16.51 -4.94
C VAL A 79 -6.39 -17.04 -3.54
N GLY A 80 -7.04 -18.11 -3.15
CA GLY A 80 -6.97 -18.63 -1.78
C GLY A 80 -7.49 -17.61 -0.76
N LYS A 81 -6.59 -17.07 0.10
CA LYS A 81 -6.93 -16.05 1.10
C LYS A 81 -6.67 -14.62 0.63
N ASP A 82 -6.00 -14.47 -0.50
CA ASP A 82 -5.58 -13.19 -1.03
C ASP A 82 -6.64 -12.61 -1.95
N VAL A 83 -6.76 -11.28 -1.95
CA VAL A 83 -7.69 -10.55 -2.81
C VAL A 83 -6.93 -9.46 -3.56
N PHE A 84 -7.21 -9.32 -4.84
CA PHE A 84 -6.63 -8.34 -5.75
C PHE A 84 -7.74 -7.53 -6.37
N TYR A 85 -7.62 -6.20 -6.33
CA TYR A 85 -8.60 -5.26 -6.83
C TYR A 85 -8.12 -4.63 -8.12
N PHE A 86 -9.01 -4.53 -9.09
CA PHE A 86 -8.74 -3.92 -10.39
C PHE A 86 -9.84 -2.93 -10.73
N ARG A 87 -9.51 -1.89 -11.48
CA ARG A 87 -10.42 -0.87 -11.96
C ARG A 87 -10.26 -0.69 -13.46
N ASN A 88 -11.34 -0.31 -14.15
CA ASN A 88 -11.32 0.03 -15.57
C ASN A 88 -10.63 -1.05 -16.43
N LYS A 89 -11.09 -2.30 -16.33
CA LYS A 89 -10.63 -3.44 -17.14
C LYS A 89 -9.11 -3.70 -17.00
N GLY A 90 -8.69 -3.97 -15.78
CA GLY A 90 -7.38 -4.54 -15.49
C GLY A 90 -6.34 -3.58 -14.93
N ASN A 91 -6.68 -2.37 -14.53
CA ASN A 91 -5.76 -1.52 -13.78
C ASN A 91 -5.69 -1.99 -12.32
N PHE A 92 -4.55 -2.50 -11.89
CA PHE A 92 -4.35 -2.98 -10.52
C PHE A 92 -4.40 -1.81 -9.54
N CYS A 93 -5.41 -1.77 -8.67
CA CYS A 93 -5.65 -0.63 -7.79
C CYS A 93 -5.59 -0.97 -6.30
N GLY A 94 -5.50 -2.25 -5.93
CA GLY A 94 -5.42 -2.61 -4.52
C GLY A 94 -5.24 -4.09 -4.29
N PHE A 95 -4.96 -4.43 -3.03
CA PHE A 95 -4.77 -5.81 -2.61
C PHE A 95 -5.06 -6.03 -1.12
N SER A 96 -5.35 -7.28 -0.76
CA SER A 96 -5.36 -7.76 0.61
C SER A 96 -4.67 -9.12 0.67
N ILE A 97 -3.42 -9.14 1.14
CA ILE A 97 -2.58 -10.32 1.21
C ILE A 97 -2.64 -10.92 2.62
N LYS A 98 -2.98 -12.21 2.68
CA LYS A 98 -3.05 -13.02 3.90
C LYS A 98 -2.21 -14.29 3.82
N ASP A 99 -1.68 -14.61 2.63
CA ASP A 99 -0.78 -15.74 2.42
C ASP A 99 0.67 -15.27 2.49
N LYS A 100 1.52 -16.04 3.16
CA LYS A 100 2.94 -15.75 3.34
C LYS A 100 3.80 -15.95 2.08
N ARG A 101 3.23 -16.49 1.01
CA ARG A 101 3.97 -16.75 -0.24
C ARG A 101 4.28 -15.49 -1.01
N LEU A 102 3.47 -14.43 -0.86
CA LEU A 102 3.59 -13.20 -1.63
C LEU A 102 4.36 -12.13 -0.84
N SER A 103 5.30 -11.49 -1.52
CA SER A 103 6.01 -10.32 -1.02
C SER A 103 5.34 -9.04 -1.51
N VAL A 104 5.18 -8.09 -0.61
CA VAL A 104 4.64 -6.76 -0.86
C VAL A 104 5.76 -5.74 -0.68
N LEU A 105 5.68 -4.58 -1.35
CA LEU A 105 6.67 -3.51 -1.24
C LEU A 105 8.08 -3.93 -1.67
N THR A 106 8.20 -4.82 -2.66
CA THR A 106 9.51 -5.35 -3.11
C THR A 106 10.39 -4.28 -3.74
N LEU A 107 9.78 -3.20 -4.26
CA LEU A 107 10.48 -2.05 -4.83
C LEU A 107 10.97 -1.06 -3.75
N TRP A 108 10.47 -1.17 -2.52
CA TRP A 108 10.80 -0.28 -1.40
C TRP A 108 11.74 -0.91 -0.39
N ILE A 109 11.60 -2.21 -0.18
CA ILE A 109 12.28 -2.99 0.85
C ILE A 109 12.92 -4.20 0.16
N SER A 110 14.22 -4.36 0.29
CA SER A 110 14.92 -5.52 -0.26
C SER A 110 14.31 -6.82 0.29
N GLY A 111 13.84 -7.68 -0.60
CA GLY A 111 13.11 -8.90 -0.25
C GLY A 111 11.62 -8.70 0.06
N GLY A 112 11.15 -7.44 0.08
CA GLY A 112 9.75 -7.11 0.39
C GLY A 112 9.36 -7.37 1.84
N VAL A 113 8.05 -7.28 2.10
CA VAL A 113 7.41 -7.60 3.38
C VAL A 113 6.40 -8.72 3.16
N ARG A 114 6.34 -9.67 4.05
CA ARG A 114 5.45 -10.84 3.96
C ARG A 114 4.57 -11.00 5.19
N VAL A 115 3.46 -11.67 5.01
CA VAL A 115 2.72 -12.24 6.13
C VAL A 115 3.60 -13.26 6.84
N GLY A 116 3.70 -13.14 8.16
CA GLY A 116 4.61 -13.94 9.00
C GLY A 116 5.89 -13.21 9.42
N ASP A 117 6.22 -12.07 8.80
CA ASP A 117 7.35 -11.25 9.23
C ASP A 117 7.06 -10.57 10.56
N LYS A 118 8.12 -10.28 11.33
CA LYS A 118 8.02 -9.47 12.54
C LYS A 118 7.78 -8.01 12.17
N LEU A 119 6.88 -7.32 12.86
CA LEU A 119 6.66 -5.89 12.66
C LEU A 119 7.95 -5.07 12.83
N SER A 120 8.81 -5.49 13.77
CA SER A 120 10.10 -4.84 14.04
C SER A 120 11.09 -4.87 12.86
N SER A 121 10.87 -5.73 11.85
CA SER A 121 11.67 -5.68 10.61
C SER A 121 11.51 -4.35 9.86
N LEU A 122 10.45 -3.60 10.14
CA LEU A 122 10.14 -2.29 9.55
C LEU A 122 10.59 -1.09 10.42
N ASP A 123 11.26 -1.33 11.55
CA ASP A 123 11.68 -0.24 12.45
C ASP A 123 12.64 0.76 11.82
N ASN A 124 13.43 0.32 10.85
CA ASN A 124 14.39 1.13 10.10
C ASN A 124 13.91 1.47 8.68
N PHE A 125 12.61 1.37 8.42
CA PHE A 125 12.09 1.73 7.12
C PHE A 125 12.34 3.21 6.82
N LYS A 126 12.90 3.52 5.65
CA LYS A 126 13.38 4.87 5.26
C LYS A 126 12.34 5.98 5.43
N TYR A 127 11.07 5.68 5.23
CA TYR A 127 9.97 6.65 5.28
C TYR A 127 9.14 6.60 6.57
N GLY A 128 9.71 6.03 7.60
CA GLY A 128 9.16 6.01 8.95
C GLY A 128 8.64 4.64 9.39
N LYS A 129 8.62 4.46 10.69
CA LYS A 129 8.11 3.23 11.31
C LYS A 129 6.62 3.09 11.11
N PRO A 130 6.10 1.85 11.06
CA PRO A 130 4.66 1.63 11.13
C PRO A 130 4.05 2.31 12.35
N LYS A 131 2.93 3.02 12.18
CA LYS A 131 2.19 3.69 13.25
C LYS A 131 0.88 2.97 13.52
N VAL A 132 0.50 2.86 14.78
CA VAL A 132 -0.81 2.31 15.16
C VAL A 132 -1.90 3.18 14.54
N ALA A 133 -2.83 2.55 13.83
CA ALA A 133 -4.03 3.19 13.32
C ALA A 133 -5.04 3.34 14.47
N SER A 134 -4.85 4.38 15.29
CA SER A 134 -5.60 4.59 16.55
C SER A 134 -7.10 4.80 16.36
N TRP A 135 -7.55 5.08 15.13
CA TRP A 135 -8.97 5.19 14.76
C TRP A 135 -9.63 3.83 14.48
N LEU A 136 -8.85 2.74 14.47
CA LEU A 136 -9.35 1.37 14.29
C LEU A 136 -9.17 0.60 15.60
N GLU A 137 -10.27 0.15 16.17
CA GLU A 137 -10.23 -0.65 17.39
C GLU A 137 -9.58 -2.02 17.15
N PRO A 138 -8.71 -2.48 18.04
CA PRO A 138 -8.16 -3.83 17.98
C PRO A 138 -9.29 -4.87 18.07
N LYS A 139 -9.25 -5.88 17.20
CA LYS A 139 -10.21 -6.97 17.21
C LYS A 139 -9.49 -8.31 17.29
N ASP A 140 -9.93 -9.18 18.19
CA ASP A 140 -9.38 -10.54 18.39
C ASP A 140 -7.85 -10.57 18.63
N GLY A 141 -7.34 -9.52 19.30
CA GLY A 141 -5.91 -9.34 19.55
C GLY A 141 -5.08 -8.88 18.32
N VAL A 142 -5.76 -8.48 17.24
CA VAL A 142 -5.14 -7.93 16.04
C VAL A 142 -5.14 -6.41 16.13
N VAL A 143 -3.97 -5.81 16.03
CA VAL A 143 -3.78 -4.35 15.95
C VAL A 143 -3.49 -3.97 14.52
N LYS A 144 -4.11 -2.89 14.05
CA LYS A 144 -3.83 -2.31 12.73
C LYS A 144 -2.74 -1.25 12.83
N TYR A 145 -1.78 -1.34 11.92
CA TYR A 145 -0.73 -0.33 11.74
C TYR A 145 -0.84 0.23 10.34
N THR A 146 -0.43 1.48 10.17
CA THR A 146 -0.29 2.12 8.85
C THR A 146 1.18 2.34 8.54
N LEU A 147 1.51 2.16 7.28
CA LEU A 147 2.77 2.55 6.67
C LEU A 147 2.47 3.69 5.67
N PHE A 148 3.37 4.66 5.51
CA PHE A 148 3.21 5.83 4.63
C PHE A 148 2.10 6.84 5.04
N TYR A 149 1.69 6.86 6.30
CA TYR A 149 0.56 7.66 6.80
C TYR A 149 0.56 9.15 6.39
N ASN A 150 1.72 9.78 6.19
CA ASN A 150 1.80 11.23 5.93
C ASN A 150 1.96 11.60 4.45
N TYR A 151 1.97 10.64 3.52
CA TYR A 151 2.48 10.87 2.18
C TYR A 151 1.56 10.37 1.05
N LEU A 152 0.46 9.69 1.38
CA LEU A 152 -0.41 9.06 0.39
C LEU A 152 -1.87 9.30 0.72
N ASP A 153 -2.68 9.50 -0.30
CA ASP A 153 -4.13 9.44 -0.19
C ASP A 153 -4.59 8.01 0.14
N GLY A 154 -3.82 6.99 -0.24
CA GLY A 154 -4.01 5.59 0.14
C GLY A 154 -3.07 5.11 1.25
N LEU A 155 -3.55 4.21 2.09
CA LEU A 155 -2.81 3.68 3.22
C LEU A 155 -2.48 2.20 3.03
N VAL A 156 -1.22 1.85 3.28
CA VAL A 156 -0.85 0.45 3.50
C VAL A 156 -1.16 0.09 4.94
N PHE A 157 -2.07 -0.85 5.15
CA PHE A 157 -2.40 -1.39 6.46
C PHE A 157 -1.68 -2.70 6.70
N LEU A 158 -1.08 -2.81 7.88
CA LEU A 158 -0.51 -4.05 8.42
C LEU A 158 -1.39 -4.51 9.58
N SER A 159 -2.01 -5.67 9.46
CA SER A 159 -2.66 -6.30 10.60
C SER A 159 -1.63 -7.13 11.35
N VAL A 160 -1.49 -6.89 12.65
CA VAL A 160 -0.43 -7.48 13.48
C VAL A 160 -1.04 -8.16 14.70
N LYS A 161 -0.61 -9.40 14.95
CA LYS A 161 -0.95 -10.14 16.15
C LYS A 161 0.32 -10.65 16.81
N ASN A 162 0.51 -10.35 18.10
CA ASN A 162 1.72 -10.74 18.85
C ASN A 162 3.03 -10.32 18.17
N GLY A 163 3.06 -9.12 17.57
CA GLY A 163 4.23 -8.59 16.87
C GLY A 163 4.49 -9.20 15.48
N ILE A 164 3.63 -10.10 15.01
CA ILE A 164 3.74 -10.76 13.69
C ILE A 164 2.69 -10.19 12.74
N ILE A 165 3.09 -9.86 11.52
CA ILE A 165 2.22 -9.39 10.44
C ILE A 165 1.36 -10.57 9.98
N CYS A 166 0.03 -10.44 10.08
CA CYS A 166 -0.94 -11.47 9.67
C CYS A 166 -1.74 -11.09 8.42
N SER A 167 -1.74 -9.83 8.02
CA SER A 167 -2.18 -9.40 6.69
C SER A 167 -1.57 -8.06 6.30
N ILE A 168 -1.47 -7.83 5.00
CA ILE A 168 -1.02 -6.57 4.39
C ILE A 168 -2.06 -6.17 3.37
N SER A 169 -2.58 -4.95 3.46
CA SER A 169 -3.60 -4.48 2.52
C SER A 169 -3.35 -3.04 2.10
N TYR A 170 -3.75 -2.75 0.89
CA TYR A 170 -3.82 -1.41 0.31
C TYR A 170 -5.10 -1.32 -0.52
N SER A 171 -5.81 -0.25 -0.37
CA SER A 171 -6.85 0.15 -1.32
C SER A 171 -6.62 1.61 -1.68
N ASP A 172 -6.70 1.91 -2.96
CA ASP A 172 -6.73 3.28 -3.44
C ASP A 172 -7.98 3.97 -2.85
N PRO A 173 -7.87 5.14 -2.24
CA PRO A 173 -9.06 5.89 -1.85
C PRO A 173 -9.85 6.22 -3.13
N ILE A 174 -11.13 5.98 -3.05
CA ILE A 174 -12.11 6.28 -4.09
C ILE A 174 -12.29 7.78 -4.20
#